data_24bf2e0c66644c071326730414e2c711
#
_entry.id   24bf2e0c66644c071326730414e2c711
#
_cell.length_a   1.000
_cell.length_b   1.000
_cell.length_c   1.000
_cell.angle_alpha   90.00
_cell.angle_beta   90.00
_cell.angle_gamma   90.00
#
_symmetry.space_group_name_H-M   'P 1'
#
loop_
_entity.id
_entity.type
_entity.pdbx_description
1 polymer ?
#
loop_
_entity_poly.entity_id
_entity_poly.type
_entity_poly.pdbx_seq_one_letter_code
_entity_poly.pdbx_strand_id
1 'polypeptide(L)'
;MPAASQYLRALEARGLLTCRRVGRRVNYGPTTGTSEGAAGEIVKALRVSFRKAQPIDAIFKLATAFTHPRRIDVYRNVAIGADSFAKLQMTTRIPARALSRHLGKLEARGLVKNEIARYVAATPRHPFARVLASLARR
;
A
#
# COMPACT_ATOMS: atom_id res chain seq x y z
N MET A 1 1.68 -24.32 4.47
CA MET A 1 1.69 -22.93 4.98
C MET A 1 3.08 -22.60 5.53
N PRO A 2 3.68 -21.47 5.17
CA PRO A 2 4.93 -21.04 5.78
C PRO A 2 4.74 -20.79 7.28
N ALA A 3 5.72 -21.15 8.10
CA ALA A 3 5.68 -20.88 9.53
C ALA A 3 5.72 -19.37 9.81
N ALA A 4 5.13 -18.93 10.92
CA ALA A 4 5.11 -17.51 11.33
C ALA A 4 6.51 -16.87 11.31
N SER A 5 7.55 -17.64 11.63
CA SER A 5 8.93 -17.20 11.58
C SER A 5 9.41 -16.77 10.18
N GLN A 6 8.88 -17.38 9.12
CA GLN A 6 9.22 -16.98 7.74
C GLN A 6 8.62 -15.61 7.38
N TYR A 7 7.38 -15.35 7.79
CA TYR A 7 6.76 -14.04 7.60
C TYR A 7 7.49 -12.95 8.39
N LEU A 8 7.86 -13.23 9.64
CA LEU A 8 8.60 -12.28 10.48
C LEU A 8 9.98 -11.95 9.91
N ARG A 9 10.71 -12.94 9.39
CA ARG A 9 11.98 -12.73 8.68
C ARG A 9 11.81 -11.91 7.40
N ALA A 10 10.74 -12.17 6.65
CA ALA A 10 10.45 -11.40 5.44
C ALA A 10 10.14 -9.93 5.75
N LEU A 11 9.45 -9.64 6.84
CA LEU A 11 9.17 -8.27 7.30
C LEU A 11 10.43 -7.59 7.83
N GLU A 12 11.29 -8.32 8.55
CA GLU A 12 12.59 -7.83 8.99
C GLU A 12 13.49 -7.47 7.81
N ALA A 13 13.61 -8.36 6.83
CA ALA A 13 14.40 -8.13 5.62
C ALA A 13 13.95 -6.88 4.83
N ARG A 14 12.68 -6.48 4.97
CA ARG A 14 12.11 -5.28 4.36
C ARG A 14 12.17 -4.04 5.27
N GLY A 15 12.81 -4.14 6.43
CA GLY A 15 12.97 -3.04 7.37
C GLY A 15 11.70 -2.64 8.14
N LEU A 16 10.66 -3.49 8.14
CA LEU A 16 9.42 -3.23 8.88
C LEU A 16 9.48 -3.71 10.32
N LEU A 17 10.28 -4.73 10.59
CA LEU A 17 10.55 -5.25 11.93
C LEU A 17 12.04 -5.25 12.23
N THR A 18 12.36 -5.20 13.51
CA THR A 18 13.69 -5.49 14.05
C THR A 18 13.66 -6.79 14.84
N CYS A 19 14.75 -7.53 14.77
CA CYS A 19 14.95 -8.78 15.49
C CYS A 19 15.95 -8.57 16.62
N ARG A 20 15.61 -9.00 17.82
CA ARG A 20 16.51 -9.02 18.97
C ARG A 20 16.58 -10.41 19.57
N ARG A 21 17.77 -10.95 19.68
CA ARG A 21 18.00 -12.23 20.33
C ARG A 21 18.29 -12.04 21.82
N VAL A 22 17.55 -12.76 22.66
CA VAL A 22 17.76 -12.79 24.11
C VAL A 22 17.86 -14.25 24.52
N GLY A 23 19.10 -14.74 24.71
CA GLY A 23 19.37 -16.16 24.97
C GLY A 23 18.91 -17.05 23.81
N ARG A 24 18.03 -18.01 24.07
CA ARG A 24 17.46 -18.92 23.07
C ARG A 24 16.21 -18.34 22.36
N ARG A 25 15.70 -17.20 22.83
CA ARG A 25 14.49 -16.58 22.29
C ARG A 25 14.82 -15.49 21.27
N VAL A 26 13.99 -15.40 20.24
CA VAL A 26 14.06 -14.36 19.24
C VAL A 26 12.79 -13.50 19.38
N ASN A 27 12.99 -12.21 19.67
CA ASN A 27 11.92 -11.24 19.79
C ASN A 27 11.90 -10.34 18.57
N TYR A 28 10.74 -10.20 17.95
CA TYR A 28 10.51 -9.26 16.87
C TYR A 28 9.72 -8.06 17.38
N GLY A 29 10.12 -6.87 16.96
CA GLY A 29 9.42 -5.65 17.27
C GLY A 29 9.36 -4.72 16.06
N PRO A 30 8.45 -3.73 16.06
CA PRO A 30 8.40 -2.75 14.99
C PRO A 30 9.70 -1.95 14.96
N THR A 31 10.18 -1.64 13.76
CA THR A 31 11.36 -0.78 13.58
C THR A 31 11.18 0.53 14.34
N THR A 32 12.14 0.86 15.19
CA THR A 32 12.14 2.12 15.93
C THR A 32 12.49 3.27 14.97
N GLY A 33 11.78 4.37 15.08
CA GLY A 33 11.65 5.56 14.22
C GLY A 33 12.86 6.22 13.56
N THR A 34 14.01 5.58 13.51
CA THR A 34 15.21 6.03 12.80
C THR A 34 15.37 5.39 11.43
N SER A 35 14.46 4.47 11.03
CA SER A 35 14.47 3.90 9.69
C SER A 35 14.05 4.98 8.69
N GLU A 36 15.00 5.44 7.91
CA GLU A 36 14.75 6.32 6.77
C GLU A 36 14.15 5.52 5.61
N GLY A 37 13.37 6.20 4.74
CA GLY A 37 12.79 5.61 3.55
C GLY A 37 11.39 5.04 3.74
N ALA A 38 10.93 4.29 2.72
CA ALA A 38 9.56 3.81 2.62
C ALA A 38 9.11 2.95 3.81
N ALA A 39 9.96 2.04 4.28
CA ALA A 39 9.64 1.18 5.43
C ALA A 39 9.39 2.01 6.71
N GLY A 40 10.22 3.00 6.99
CA GLY A 40 10.05 3.88 8.14
C GLY A 40 8.77 4.71 8.06
N GLU A 41 8.42 5.23 6.89
CA GLU A 41 7.17 5.96 6.66
C GLU A 41 5.94 5.07 6.89
N ILE A 42 5.98 3.82 6.40
CA ILE A 42 4.91 2.84 6.60
C ILE A 42 4.74 2.52 8.08
N VAL A 43 5.82 2.23 8.80
CA VAL A 43 5.75 1.91 10.24
C VAL A 43 5.19 3.08 11.05
N LYS A 44 5.62 4.31 10.78
CA LYS A 44 5.08 5.52 11.42
C LYS A 44 3.57 5.66 11.18
N ALA A 45 3.12 5.48 9.94
CA ALA A 45 1.70 5.57 9.59
C ALA A 45 0.85 4.47 10.25
N LEU A 46 1.37 3.25 10.33
CA LEU A 46 0.71 2.15 11.04
C LEU A 46 0.57 2.45 12.53
N ARG A 47 1.61 2.96 13.17
CA ARG A 47 1.54 3.36 14.60
C ARG A 47 0.48 4.43 14.85
N VAL A 48 0.38 5.42 13.97
CA VAL A 48 -0.67 6.45 14.06
C VAL A 48 -2.05 5.81 13.91
N SER A 49 -2.22 4.89 12.97
CA SER A 49 -3.48 4.19 12.72
C SER A 49 -3.91 3.36 13.94
N PHE A 50 -2.99 2.64 14.57
CA PHE A 50 -3.26 1.88 15.79
C PHE A 50 -3.60 2.77 16.98
N ARG A 51 -2.87 3.87 17.17
CA ARG A 51 -3.17 4.84 18.25
C ARG A 51 -4.55 5.48 18.10
N LYS A 52 -5.01 5.69 16.86
CA LYS A 52 -6.35 6.22 16.55
C LYS A 52 -7.43 5.14 16.53
N ALA A 53 -7.11 3.94 16.99
CA ALA A 53 -8.02 2.79 17.04
C ALA A 53 -8.74 2.51 15.70
N GLN A 54 -8.03 2.69 14.57
CA GLN A 54 -8.57 2.36 13.27
C GLN A 54 -8.85 0.86 13.16
N PRO A 55 -9.95 0.43 12.54
CA PRO A 55 -10.28 -0.99 12.39
C PRO A 55 -9.16 -1.75 11.68
N ILE A 56 -8.77 -2.91 12.23
CA ILE A 56 -7.71 -3.76 11.65
C ILE A 56 -8.04 -4.17 10.22
N ASP A 57 -9.30 -4.49 9.93
CA ASP A 57 -9.74 -4.86 8.58
C ASP A 57 -9.53 -3.73 7.56
N ALA A 58 -9.75 -2.48 7.98
CA ALA A 58 -9.48 -1.31 7.14
C ALA A 58 -7.97 -1.16 6.88
N ILE A 59 -7.12 -1.33 7.90
CA ILE A 59 -5.67 -1.29 7.76
C ILE A 59 -5.19 -2.40 6.82
N PHE A 60 -5.68 -3.62 7.01
CA PHE A 60 -5.35 -4.78 6.16
C PHE A 60 -5.76 -4.56 4.70
N LYS A 61 -6.96 -4.05 4.47
CA LYS A 61 -7.46 -3.70 3.15
C LYS A 61 -6.57 -2.67 2.46
N LEU A 62 -6.11 -1.65 3.18
CA LEU A 62 -5.16 -0.66 2.67
C LEU A 62 -3.77 -1.25 2.41
N ALA A 63 -3.26 -2.09 3.31
CA ALA A 63 -1.97 -2.75 3.15
C ALA A 63 -1.89 -3.59 1.86
N THR A 64 -3.00 -4.14 1.41
CA THR A 64 -3.08 -4.91 0.15
C THR A 64 -3.34 -4.07 -1.10
N ALA A 65 -3.47 -2.76 -0.97
CA ALA A 65 -3.78 -1.87 -2.11
C ALA A 65 -2.72 -1.95 -3.22
N PHE A 66 -1.45 -1.94 -2.85
CA PHE A 66 -0.32 -1.89 -3.78
C PHE A 66 0.55 -3.15 -3.79
N THR A 67 -0.04 -4.30 -3.52
CA THR A 67 0.65 -5.60 -3.55
C THR A 67 0.89 -6.15 -4.95
N HIS A 68 0.33 -5.52 -5.96
CA HIS A 68 0.48 -5.93 -7.36
C HIS A 68 1.16 -4.81 -8.17
N PRO A 69 2.31 -5.07 -8.83
CA PRO A 69 3.05 -4.04 -9.58
C PRO A 69 2.20 -3.29 -10.60
N ARG A 70 1.39 -3.99 -11.39
CA ARG A 70 0.50 -3.37 -12.38
C ARG A 70 -0.53 -2.42 -11.76
N ARG A 71 -0.94 -2.65 -10.50
CA ARG A 71 -1.85 -1.74 -9.80
C ARG A 71 -1.16 -0.45 -9.40
N ILE A 72 0.12 -0.52 -9.06
CA ILE A 72 0.96 0.66 -8.85
C ILE A 72 1.06 1.47 -10.14
N ASP A 73 1.29 0.82 -11.28
CA ASP A 73 1.37 1.47 -12.59
C ASP A 73 0.05 2.16 -12.96
N VAL A 74 -1.09 1.50 -12.75
CA VAL A 74 -2.41 2.10 -12.94
C VAL A 74 -2.57 3.35 -12.08
N TYR A 75 -2.27 3.26 -10.79
CA TYR A 75 -2.38 4.39 -9.87
C TYR A 75 -1.48 5.57 -10.28
N ARG A 76 -0.22 5.30 -10.64
CA ARG A 76 0.71 6.33 -11.14
C ARG A 76 0.17 7.05 -12.36
N ASN A 77 -0.33 6.30 -13.34
CA ASN A 77 -0.89 6.87 -14.55
C ASN A 77 -2.13 7.75 -14.28
N VAL A 78 -3.01 7.32 -13.37
CA VAL A 78 -4.14 8.16 -12.93
C VAL A 78 -3.64 9.42 -12.24
N ALA A 79 -2.63 9.30 -11.38
CA ALA A 79 -2.07 10.42 -10.62
C ALA A 79 -1.41 11.49 -11.51
N ILE A 80 -0.86 11.10 -12.65
CA ILE A 80 -0.26 12.03 -13.64
C ILE A 80 -1.23 12.50 -14.73
N GLY A 81 -2.51 12.14 -14.65
CA GLY A 81 -3.57 12.67 -15.50
C GLY A 81 -4.07 11.75 -16.61
N ALA A 82 -3.75 10.46 -16.59
CA ALA A 82 -4.42 9.49 -17.45
C ALA A 82 -5.81 9.18 -16.89
N ASP A 83 -6.79 9.91 -17.37
CA ASP A 83 -8.11 10.00 -16.76
C ASP A 83 -9.19 9.13 -17.42
N SER A 84 -8.97 8.60 -18.60
CA SER A 84 -9.92 7.72 -19.28
C SER A 84 -9.47 6.26 -19.29
N PHE A 85 -10.43 5.34 -19.33
CA PHE A 85 -10.12 3.90 -19.42
C PHE A 85 -9.26 3.57 -20.64
N ALA A 86 -9.60 4.13 -21.81
CA ALA A 86 -8.86 3.95 -23.04
C ALA A 86 -7.42 4.45 -22.92
N LYS A 87 -7.22 5.64 -22.34
CA LYS A 87 -5.89 6.21 -22.13
C LYS A 87 -5.06 5.37 -21.16
N LEU A 88 -5.67 4.90 -20.05
CA LEU A 88 -5.02 3.99 -19.11
C LEU A 88 -4.64 2.66 -19.76
N GLN A 89 -5.52 2.08 -20.56
CA GLN A 89 -5.24 0.84 -21.27
C GLN A 89 -4.07 1.02 -22.25
N MET A 90 -4.04 2.12 -22.97
CA MET A 90 -2.99 2.43 -23.93
C MET A 90 -1.63 2.66 -23.25
N THR A 91 -1.61 3.42 -22.14
CA THR A 91 -0.35 3.75 -21.44
C THR A 91 0.20 2.59 -20.63
N THR A 92 -0.65 1.81 -19.96
CA THR A 92 -0.24 0.68 -19.12
C THR A 92 -0.11 -0.63 -19.87
N ARG A 93 -0.71 -0.74 -21.06
CA ARG A 93 -0.82 -1.97 -21.87
C ARG A 93 -1.45 -3.14 -21.09
N ILE A 94 -2.28 -2.83 -20.11
CA ILE A 94 -2.99 -3.84 -19.34
C ILE A 94 -4.28 -4.21 -20.06
N PRO A 95 -4.59 -5.52 -20.22
CA PRO A 95 -5.85 -5.95 -20.82
C PRO A 95 -7.07 -5.38 -20.09
N ALA A 96 -8.13 -5.05 -20.81
CA ALA A 96 -9.30 -4.35 -20.30
C ALA A 96 -9.89 -4.98 -19.02
N ARG A 97 -10.04 -6.30 -18.99
CA ARG A 97 -10.57 -7.03 -17.82
C ARG A 97 -9.67 -6.88 -16.58
N ALA A 98 -8.35 -6.94 -16.75
CA ALA A 98 -7.40 -6.77 -15.67
C ALA A 98 -7.35 -5.32 -15.19
N LEU A 99 -7.36 -4.36 -16.12
CA LEU A 99 -7.42 -2.93 -15.81
C LEU A 99 -8.66 -2.57 -15.01
N SER A 100 -9.84 -3.03 -15.45
CA SER A 100 -11.10 -2.82 -14.72
C SER A 100 -11.02 -3.36 -13.28
N ARG A 101 -10.44 -4.54 -13.10
CA ARG A 101 -10.25 -5.14 -11.77
C ARG A 101 -9.28 -4.33 -10.90
N HIS A 102 -8.19 -3.82 -11.46
CA HIS A 102 -7.24 -2.99 -10.72
C HIS A 102 -7.85 -1.64 -10.31
N LEU A 103 -8.57 -0.98 -11.21
CA LEU A 103 -9.30 0.25 -10.92
C LEU A 103 -10.36 0.04 -9.83
N GLY A 104 -11.18 -1.01 -9.95
CA GLY A 104 -12.18 -1.34 -8.93
C GLY A 104 -11.58 -1.57 -7.54
N LYS A 105 -10.41 -2.20 -7.46
CA LYS A 105 -9.71 -2.38 -6.19
C LYS A 105 -9.16 -1.07 -5.61
N LEU A 106 -8.68 -0.16 -6.45
CA LEU A 106 -8.22 1.17 -6.01
C LEU A 106 -9.40 2.05 -5.58
N GLU A 107 -10.52 2.01 -6.30
CA GLU A 107 -11.75 2.71 -5.93
C GLU A 107 -12.29 2.23 -4.58
N ALA A 108 -12.40 0.91 -4.40
CA ALA A 108 -12.88 0.31 -3.15
C ALA A 108 -12.03 0.68 -1.92
N ARG A 109 -10.77 1.10 -2.13
CA ARG A 109 -9.85 1.55 -1.08
C ARG A 109 -9.76 3.08 -0.94
N GLY A 110 -10.57 3.82 -1.71
CA GLY A 110 -10.59 5.27 -1.67
C GLY A 110 -9.32 5.96 -2.22
N LEU A 111 -8.57 5.26 -3.07
CA LEU A 111 -7.33 5.77 -3.69
C LEU A 111 -7.56 6.40 -5.06
N VAL A 112 -8.60 5.95 -5.76
CA VAL A 112 -9.05 6.47 -7.05
C VAL A 112 -10.55 6.73 -6.97
N LYS A 113 -11.03 7.76 -7.65
CA LYS A 113 -12.45 8.04 -7.86
C LYS A 113 -12.77 7.96 -9.34
N ASN A 114 -13.97 7.48 -9.66
CA ASN A 114 -14.54 7.56 -11.00
C ASN A 114 -15.58 8.69 -11.02
N GLU A 115 -15.27 9.78 -11.69
CA GLU A 115 -16.13 10.96 -11.81
C GLU A 115 -16.59 11.09 -13.26
N ILE A 116 -17.81 10.63 -13.56
CA ILE A 116 -18.43 10.70 -14.90
C ILE A 116 -17.48 10.17 -15.99
N ALA A 117 -17.15 8.88 -15.90
CA ALA A 117 -16.22 8.18 -16.79
C ALA A 117 -14.76 8.71 -16.80
N ARG A 118 -14.39 9.53 -15.83
CA ARG A 118 -13.01 10.00 -15.60
C ARG A 118 -12.47 9.45 -14.28
N TYR A 119 -11.26 8.94 -14.33
CA TYR A 119 -10.55 8.44 -13.15
C TYR A 119 -9.64 9.54 -12.61
N VAL A 120 -9.75 9.82 -11.32
CA VAL A 120 -8.91 10.80 -10.62
C VAL A 120 -8.33 10.19 -9.36
N ALA A 121 -7.08 10.54 -9.05
CA ALA A 121 -6.47 10.14 -7.79
C ALA A 121 -7.18 10.85 -6.64
N ALA A 122 -7.70 10.06 -5.69
CA ALA A 122 -8.35 10.60 -4.51
C ALA A 122 -7.32 11.02 -3.47
N THR A 123 -7.70 11.99 -2.63
CA THR A 123 -6.95 12.33 -1.42
C THR A 123 -7.51 11.50 -0.26
N PRO A 124 -6.83 10.44 0.17
CA PRO A 124 -7.36 9.55 1.20
C PRO A 124 -7.43 10.26 2.56
N ARG A 125 -8.48 9.99 3.32
CA ARG A 125 -8.60 10.49 4.70
C ARG A 125 -7.77 9.69 5.70
N HIS A 126 -7.61 8.39 5.44
CA HIS A 126 -6.86 7.50 6.33
C HIS A 126 -5.35 7.78 6.26
N PRO A 127 -4.65 8.00 7.39
CA PRO A 127 -3.23 8.36 7.40
C PRO A 127 -2.34 7.32 6.68
N PHE A 128 -2.61 6.05 6.87
CA PHE A 128 -1.88 4.96 6.22
C PHE A 128 -2.09 4.98 4.69
N ALA A 129 -3.31 5.23 4.23
CA ALA A 129 -3.59 5.35 2.80
C ALA A 129 -2.85 6.53 2.15
N ARG A 130 -2.70 7.66 2.86
CA ARG A 130 -1.92 8.81 2.37
C ARG A 130 -0.46 8.46 2.15
N VAL A 131 0.14 7.75 3.08
CA VAL A 131 1.55 7.31 2.97
C VAL A 131 1.72 6.34 1.82
N LEU A 132 0.85 5.33 1.70
CA LEU A 132 0.88 4.38 0.58
C LEU A 132 0.71 5.08 -0.77
N ALA A 133 -0.23 6.02 -0.88
CA ALA A 133 -0.45 6.80 -2.09
C ALA A 133 0.76 7.67 -2.44
N SER A 134 1.39 8.29 -1.47
CA SER A 134 2.63 9.06 -1.66
C SER A 134 3.78 8.20 -2.15
N LEU A 135 3.98 7.04 -1.53
CA LEU A 135 5.03 6.09 -1.93
C LEU A 135 4.79 5.52 -3.32
N ALA A 136 3.55 5.22 -3.67
CA ALA A 136 3.20 4.68 -4.99
C ALA A 136 3.42 5.68 -6.14
N ARG A 137 3.48 6.98 -5.85
CA ARG A 137 3.77 8.04 -6.84
C ARG A 137 5.27 8.22 -7.13
N ARG A 138 6.13 7.78 -6.25
CA ARG A 138 7.59 7.81 -6.41
C ARG A 138 8.07 6.75 -7.40
#